data_898abcac188af3071eeff2703d249b6d
#
_entry.id   898abcac188af3071eeff2703d249b6d
#
_cell.length_a   1.000
_cell.length_b   1.000
_cell.length_c   1.000
_cell.angle_alpha   90.00
_cell.angle_beta   90.00
_cell.angle_gamma   90.00
#
_symmetry.space_group_name_H-M   'P 1'
#
loop_
_entity.id
_entity.type
_entity.pdbx_description
1 polymer ?
#
loop_
_entity_poly.entity_id
_entity_poly.type
_entity_poly.pdbx_seq_one_letter_code
_entity_poly.pdbx_strand_id
1 'polypeptide(L)' 'HDEEHKDSEVYEKYKEEVDGMFKAMEEKDKDMFSECLKMFIKKCVKDDY' A
#
# COMPACT_ATOMS: atom_id res chain seq x y z
N HIS A 1 -10.82 -14.92 -10.33
CA HIS A 1 -10.58 -14.75 -9.61
C HIS A 1 -9.98 -15.30 -8.56
N ASP A 2 -9.68 -16.34 -8.52
CA ASP A 2 -9.08 -16.91 -7.49
C ASP A 2 -7.69 -16.70 -7.47
N GLU A 3 -7.05 -16.38 -8.47
CA GLU A 3 -5.65 -16.23 -8.48
C GLU A 3 -5.25 -15.11 -7.63
N GLU A 4 -6.13 -14.30 -7.20
CA GLU A 4 -5.71 -13.28 -6.38
C GLU A 4 -5.27 -13.72 -5.09
N HIS A 5 -5.47 -14.89 -4.71
CA HIS A 5 -5.06 -15.36 -3.44
C HIS A 5 -3.64 -15.22 -3.19
N LYS A 6 -2.78 -15.44 -4.17
CA LYS A 6 -1.40 -15.34 -3.95
C LYS A 6 -1.02 -13.97 -3.58
N ASP A 7 -1.66 -13.00 -4.19
CA ASP A 7 -1.27 -11.66 -3.92
C ASP A 7 -1.82 -11.20 -2.61
N SER A 8 -2.79 -11.88 -2.05
CA SER A 8 -3.37 -11.43 -0.84
C SER A 8 -2.41 -11.38 0.29
N GLU A 9 -1.39 -12.19 0.29
CA GLU A 9 -0.43 -12.15 1.36
C GLU A 9 0.25 -10.80 1.41
N VAL A 10 0.70 -10.32 0.30
CA VAL A 10 1.37 -9.04 0.24
C VAL A 10 0.38 -7.93 0.56
N TYR A 11 -0.81 -8.02 0.00
CA TYR A 11 -1.81 -6.99 0.23
C TYR A 11 -2.15 -6.91 1.72
N GLU A 12 -2.33 -8.03 2.37
CA GLU A 12 -2.67 -8.00 3.78
C GLU A 12 -1.58 -7.39 4.61
N LYS A 13 -0.35 -7.64 4.24
CA LYS A 13 0.76 -7.11 4.96
C LYS A 13 0.82 -5.58 4.86
N TYR A 14 0.52 -5.04 3.70
CA TYR A 14 0.60 -3.61 3.48
C TYR A 14 -0.78 -2.99 3.26
N LYS A 15 -1.80 -3.63 3.84
CA LYS A 15 -3.16 -3.23 3.55
C LYS A 15 -3.41 -1.77 3.82
N GLU A 16 -2.97 -1.29 4.95
CA GLU A 16 -3.26 0.09 5.30
C GLU A 16 -2.63 1.05 4.32
N GLU A 17 -1.40 0.77 3.93
CA GLU A 17 -0.73 1.66 3.00
C GLU A 17 -1.38 1.59 1.62
N VAL A 18 -1.73 0.40 1.19
CA VAL A 18 -2.32 0.25 -0.12
C VAL A 18 -3.70 0.91 -0.17
N ASP A 19 -4.49 0.72 0.87
CA ASP A 19 -5.80 1.32 0.91
C ASP A 19 -5.69 2.83 0.93
N GLY A 20 -4.73 3.36 1.65
CA GLY A 20 -4.53 4.79 1.68
C GLY A 20 -4.15 5.35 0.33
N MET A 21 -3.31 4.61 -0.40
CA MET A 21 -2.91 5.07 -1.72
C MET A 21 -4.09 5.06 -2.68
N PHE A 22 -4.90 4.02 -2.61
CA PHE A 22 -6.06 3.97 -3.48
C PHE A 22 -7.04 5.10 -3.16
N LYS A 23 -7.23 5.37 -1.89
CA LYS A 23 -8.12 6.44 -1.52
C LYS A 23 -7.57 7.78 -2.01
N ALA A 24 -6.29 7.99 -1.87
CA ALA A 24 -5.69 9.22 -2.34
C ALA A 24 -5.85 9.36 -3.83
N MET A 25 -5.74 8.26 -4.56
CA MET A 25 -5.92 8.30 -5.99
C MET A 25 -7.35 8.67 -6.34
N GLU A 26 -8.28 8.12 -5.63
CA GLU A 26 -9.68 8.41 -5.91
C GLU A 26 -9.97 9.88 -5.67
N GLU A 27 -9.36 10.45 -4.67
CA GLU A 27 -9.58 11.85 -4.37
C GLU A 27 -8.62 12.75 -5.11
N LYS A 28 -7.73 12.16 -5.87
CA LYS A 28 -6.72 12.91 -6.62
C LYS A 28 -5.89 13.77 -5.67
N ASP A 29 -5.59 13.21 -4.51
CA ASP A 29 -4.83 13.92 -3.49
C ASP A 29 -3.38 13.47 -3.58
N LYS A 30 -2.56 14.23 -4.26
CA LYS A 30 -1.18 13.85 -4.48
C LYS A 30 -0.39 13.85 -3.19
N ASP A 31 -0.67 14.78 -2.31
CA ASP A 31 0.06 14.84 -1.06
C ASP A 31 -0.19 13.60 -0.23
N MET A 32 -1.45 13.22 -0.13
CA MET A 32 -1.77 12.05 0.64
C MET A 32 -1.15 10.81 0.03
N PHE A 33 -1.19 10.72 -1.31
CA PHE A 33 -0.59 9.59 -1.99
C PHE A 33 0.89 9.53 -1.69
N SER A 34 1.58 10.65 -1.74
CA SER A 34 3.01 10.68 -1.50
C SER A 34 3.33 10.24 -0.08
N GLU A 35 2.52 10.63 0.87
CA GLU A 35 2.76 10.23 2.23
C GLU A 35 2.53 8.75 2.42
N CYS A 36 1.48 8.22 1.83
CA CYS A 36 1.23 6.80 1.94
C CYS A 36 2.35 6.00 1.28
N LEU A 37 2.84 6.49 0.16
CA LEU A 37 3.92 5.82 -0.52
C LEU A 37 5.18 5.84 0.34
N LYS A 38 5.45 6.94 0.99
CA LYS A 38 6.61 7.03 1.83
C LYS A 38 6.52 6.03 2.98
N MET A 39 5.35 5.92 3.58
CA MET A 39 5.19 4.97 4.66
C MET A 39 5.31 3.54 4.15
N PHE A 40 4.81 3.29 2.97
CA PHE A 40 4.91 1.96 2.40
C PHE A 40 6.38 1.59 2.18
N ILE A 41 7.16 2.52 1.67
CA ILE A 41 8.57 2.25 1.44
C ILE A 41 9.28 2.00 2.76
N LYS A 42 8.97 2.79 3.77
CA LYS A 42 9.61 2.61 5.06
C LYS A 42 9.28 1.24 5.61
N LYS A 43 8.03 0.82 5.47
CA LYS A 43 7.65 -0.47 5.97
C LYS A 43 8.37 -1.58 5.23
N CYS A 44 8.52 -1.43 3.93
CA CYS A 44 9.22 -2.44 3.16
C CYS A 44 10.66 -2.57 3.60
N VAL A 45 11.30 -1.47 3.84
CA VAL A 45 12.70 -1.51 4.27
C VAL A 45 12.80 -2.17 5.62
N LYS A 46 11.89 -1.85 6.53
CA LYS A 46 11.95 -2.48 7.81
C LYS A 46 11.73 -3.96 7.73
N ASP A 47 10.80 -4.38 6.91
CA ASP A 47 10.52 -5.79 6.80
C ASP A 47 11.64 -6.55 6.19
N ASP A 48 12.44 -5.93 5.38
CA ASP A 48 13.55 -6.62 4.76
C ASP A 48 14.61 -6.94 5.73
N TYR A 49 14.72 -6.23 6.80
CA TYR A 49 15.71 -6.50 7.79
C TYR A 49 15.04 -6.92 9.07
#